data_b2d1cef6d3bec612c484ba8c056ee2fc
#
_entry.id   b2d1cef6d3bec612c484ba8c056ee2fc
#
_cell.length_a   1.000
_cell.length_b   1.000
_cell.length_c   1.000
_cell.angle_alpha   90.00
_cell.angle_beta   90.00
_cell.angle_gamma   90.00
#
_symmetry.space_group_name_H-M   'P 1'
#
loop_
_entity.id
_entity.type
_entity.pdbx_description
1 polymer ?
#
loop_
_entity_poly.entity_id
_entity_poly.type
_entity_poly.pdbx_seq_one_letter_code
_entity_poly.pdbx_strand_id
1 'polypeptide(L)'
;MLPIQRHRLTISFWLLVLSLGLVLVHLYQIQLQGYKYARQASQMGAQNIALEQFTRGEITDRQGVSLSGGYYANRVAVFPVLLDNQEAQLRQLADILNTNAEQLREQARQGAFYIDRSLADSTFAQLQKAKLPGVHVLPVYQRYGSKPLAVHITGQLGKIPSREQYDRLQSTGSKTYLLGDWVGRTGLEYFYEQQLKGTSAKRWAGVPVDARGRVIQGPGLQVDSLAYDPWRLNVVTTIDARVQSIVEEVMDQNIAAGAVVVMRAGTGDILAMAGRPGYHPEIFQEVSNIDELPDELFIDQSTALFQPGSVFKVVLAAAALEEGLVNEDTYFDCAGSAARPVRCWNNTGHNRITFRQALAESCNPAFVELGLRLGAERIIKYAAAMGLDRQQIIGYPVSTDTRQDLALIAGPYSLANSSVGQGPVLVTPVQVTALLNSIAAGGNYYTPRLVSGLSDDSGRLVELYDANEPEQVISPATADRLGALLHEVTVSGVGQKAALPGVEVAGKTGSAQVTGYADGKVDAWFAGYVPYENPRYVITVLVREGAGGGETAAPLFREIVTRCLEVE
;
A
#
# COMPACT_ATOMS: atom_id res chain seq x y z
N MET A 1 -70.25 -11.99 43.88
CA MET A 1 -68.82 -11.71 43.71
C MET A 1 -68.50 -10.34 44.23
N LEU A 2 -67.60 -10.24 45.20
CA LEU A 2 -67.14 -8.96 45.83
C LEU A 2 -66.49 -8.05 44.77
N PRO A 3 -66.68 -6.73 44.82
CA PRO A 3 -66.13 -5.79 43.82
C PRO A 3 -64.60 -5.93 43.59
N ILE A 4 -63.84 -6.29 44.62
CA ILE A 4 -62.40 -6.56 44.54
C ILE A 4 -62.05 -7.78 43.65
N GLN A 5 -62.88 -8.80 43.60
CA GLN A 5 -62.67 -9.98 42.74
C GLN A 5 -62.88 -9.63 41.26
N ARG A 6 -63.84 -8.77 40.95
CA ARG A 6 -64.10 -8.32 39.58
C ARG A 6 -62.90 -7.50 39.04
N HIS A 7 -62.33 -6.61 39.85
CA HIS A 7 -61.19 -5.81 39.46
C HIS A 7 -59.95 -6.68 39.19
N ARG A 8 -59.67 -7.65 40.05
CA ARG A 8 -58.56 -8.60 39.83
C ARG A 8 -58.75 -9.45 38.58
N LEU A 9 -59.94 -9.92 38.30
CA LEU A 9 -60.25 -10.65 37.08
C LEU A 9 -60.07 -9.78 35.81
N THR A 10 -60.51 -8.52 35.87
CA THR A 10 -60.32 -7.57 34.75
C THR A 10 -58.85 -7.26 34.49
N ILE A 11 -58.06 -7.06 35.54
CA ILE A 11 -56.62 -6.86 35.42
C ILE A 11 -55.92 -8.09 34.83
N SER A 12 -56.27 -9.31 35.35
CA SER A 12 -55.71 -10.56 34.83
C SER A 12 -56.06 -10.79 33.36
N PHE A 13 -57.31 -10.45 32.96
CA PHE A 13 -57.75 -10.52 31.58
C PHE A 13 -56.94 -9.61 30.66
N TRP A 14 -56.75 -8.35 31.06
CA TRP A 14 -55.97 -7.41 30.24
C TRP A 14 -54.48 -7.74 30.19
N LEU A 15 -53.88 -8.31 31.27
CA LEU A 15 -52.54 -8.84 31.25
C LEU A 15 -52.40 -10.02 30.29
N LEU A 16 -53.40 -10.90 30.23
CA LEU A 16 -53.41 -12.03 29.30
C LEU A 16 -53.53 -11.53 27.86
N VAL A 17 -54.42 -10.57 27.59
CA VAL A 17 -54.56 -9.94 26.24
C VAL A 17 -53.29 -9.25 25.81
N LEU A 18 -52.64 -8.53 26.72
CA LEU A 18 -51.35 -7.86 26.46
C LEU A 18 -50.26 -8.89 26.15
N SER A 19 -50.15 -9.96 26.94
CA SER A 19 -49.16 -11.01 26.70
C SER A 19 -49.39 -11.73 25.37
N LEU A 20 -50.66 -12.01 25.03
CA LEU A 20 -51.03 -12.60 23.73
C LEU A 20 -50.70 -11.64 22.58
N GLY A 21 -50.95 -10.35 22.74
CA GLY A 21 -50.56 -9.30 21.78
C GLY A 21 -49.05 -9.25 21.54
N LEU A 22 -48.25 -9.31 22.59
CA LEU A 22 -46.79 -9.37 22.48
C LEU A 22 -46.30 -10.62 21.75
N VAL A 23 -46.92 -11.79 22.03
CA VAL A 23 -46.58 -13.03 21.32
C VAL A 23 -46.96 -12.92 19.84
N LEU A 24 -48.11 -12.35 19.50
CA LEU A 24 -48.56 -12.17 18.11
C LEU A 24 -47.63 -11.21 17.35
N VAL A 25 -47.23 -10.11 17.99
CA VAL A 25 -46.23 -9.18 17.40
C VAL A 25 -44.88 -9.87 17.18
N HIS A 26 -44.45 -10.67 18.15
CA HIS A 26 -43.21 -11.43 18.02
C HIS A 26 -43.29 -12.50 16.92
N LEU A 27 -44.38 -13.24 16.84
CA LEU A 27 -44.64 -14.18 15.74
C LEU A 27 -44.69 -13.48 14.37
N TYR A 28 -45.32 -12.31 14.29
CA TYR A 28 -45.35 -11.52 13.08
C TYR A 28 -43.94 -11.05 12.68
N GLN A 29 -43.12 -10.59 13.64
CA GLN A 29 -41.71 -10.25 13.39
C GLN A 29 -40.91 -11.47 12.90
N ILE A 30 -41.11 -12.65 13.50
CA ILE A 30 -40.49 -13.90 13.06
C ILE A 30 -40.95 -14.25 11.64
N GLN A 31 -42.23 -14.09 11.30
CA GLN A 31 -42.74 -14.35 9.95
C GLN A 31 -42.17 -13.37 8.91
N LEU A 32 -42.09 -12.08 9.22
CA LEU A 32 -41.42 -11.09 8.34
C LEU A 32 -39.92 -11.32 8.20
N GLN A 33 -39.29 -11.81 9.25
CA GLN A 33 -37.88 -12.18 9.26
C GLN A 33 -37.63 -13.64 8.93
N GLY A 34 -38.70 -14.41 8.72
CA GLY A 34 -38.65 -15.86 8.52
C GLY A 34 -37.71 -16.29 7.39
N TYR A 35 -37.61 -15.47 6.36
CA TYR A 35 -36.60 -15.66 5.31
C TYR A 35 -35.16 -15.60 5.85
N LYS A 36 -34.84 -14.68 6.78
CA LYS A 36 -33.53 -14.61 7.42
C LYS A 36 -33.25 -15.81 8.32
N TYR A 37 -34.24 -16.21 9.13
CA TYR A 37 -34.10 -17.37 10.01
C TYR A 37 -34.10 -18.70 9.25
N ALA A 38 -34.91 -18.83 8.20
CA ALA A 38 -34.88 -19.99 7.32
C ALA A 38 -33.54 -20.09 6.57
N ARG A 39 -32.98 -18.95 6.16
CA ARG A 39 -31.67 -18.89 5.52
C ARG A 39 -30.55 -19.24 6.50
N GLN A 40 -30.59 -18.74 7.73
CA GLN A 40 -29.63 -19.10 8.78
C GLN A 40 -29.74 -20.58 9.17
N ALA A 41 -30.95 -21.09 9.32
CA ALA A 41 -31.19 -22.51 9.63
C ALA A 41 -30.76 -23.44 8.49
N SER A 42 -30.96 -23.05 7.23
CA SER A 42 -30.45 -23.81 6.08
C SER A 42 -28.93 -23.79 5.98
N GLN A 43 -28.29 -22.69 6.39
CA GLN A 43 -26.84 -22.60 6.48
C GLN A 43 -26.26 -23.48 7.60
N MET A 44 -26.93 -23.58 8.74
CA MET A 44 -26.51 -24.44 9.86
C MET A 44 -26.68 -25.92 9.56
N GLY A 45 -27.61 -26.30 8.67
CA GLY A 45 -27.88 -27.66 8.23
C GLY A 45 -27.32 -27.98 6.84
N ALA A 46 -26.32 -27.30 6.35
CA ALA A 46 -25.74 -27.55 5.04
C ALA A 46 -24.23 -27.83 5.14
N GLN A 47 -23.73 -28.71 4.28
CA GLN A 47 -22.29 -28.78 4.02
C GLN A 47 -21.93 -27.63 3.08
N ASN A 48 -21.33 -26.58 3.63
CA ASN A 48 -21.01 -25.36 2.91
C ASN A 48 -19.50 -25.22 2.71
N ILE A 49 -19.11 -24.65 1.56
CA ILE A 49 -17.77 -24.16 1.30
C ILE A 49 -17.82 -22.67 0.92
N ALA A 50 -16.88 -21.90 1.41
CA ALA A 50 -16.67 -20.54 0.93
C ALA A 50 -16.15 -20.58 -0.52
N LEU A 51 -16.70 -19.73 -1.39
CA LEU A 51 -16.22 -19.55 -2.77
C LEU A 51 -15.24 -18.40 -2.88
N GLU A 52 -14.41 -18.24 -1.86
CA GLU A 52 -13.32 -17.28 -1.78
C GLU A 52 -12.16 -17.88 -0.99
N GLN A 53 -10.94 -17.56 -1.40
CA GLN A 53 -9.71 -18.06 -0.77
C GLN A 53 -9.60 -17.58 0.69
N PHE A 54 -9.91 -16.30 0.91
CA PHE A 54 -9.90 -15.68 2.23
C PHE A 54 -11.16 -14.83 2.42
N THR A 55 -11.82 -14.99 3.57
CA THR A 55 -12.98 -14.16 3.95
C THR A 55 -12.50 -12.81 4.46
N ARG A 56 -12.34 -11.87 3.51
CA ARG A 56 -11.62 -10.63 3.77
C ARG A 56 -12.08 -9.49 2.86
N GLY A 57 -12.02 -8.24 3.35
CA GLY A 57 -12.21 -7.04 2.57
C GLY A 57 -11.03 -6.80 1.60
N GLU A 58 -11.25 -5.93 0.65
CA GLU A 58 -10.25 -5.55 -0.37
C GLU A 58 -9.42 -4.34 0.08
N ILE A 59 -8.18 -4.27 -0.41
CA ILE A 59 -7.39 -3.06 -0.42
C ILE A 59 -7.50 -2.50 -1.82
N THR A 60 -8.13 -1.34 -1.95
CA THR A 60 -8.47 -0.76 -3.25
C THR A 60 -7.71 0.53 -3.51
N ASP A 61 -7.60 0.87 -4.76
CA ASP A 61 -7.20 2.19 -5.19
C ASP A 61 -8.30 3.22 -4.91
N ARG A 62 -8.07 4.48 -5.25
CA ARG A 62 -8.99 5.61 -5.07
C ARG A 62 -10.31 5.48 -5.84
N GLN A 63 -10.40 4.59 -6.83
CA GLN A 63 -11.56 4.33 -7.68
C GLN A 63 -12.27 3.01 -7.33
N GLY A 64 -11.77 2.27 -6.34
CA GLY A 64 -12.32 0.98 -5.92
C GLY A 64 -11.75 -0.22 -6.67
N VAL A 65 -10.69 -0.05 -7.46
CA VAL A 65 -9.98 -1.14 -8.13
C VAL A 65 -9.11 -1.88 -7.11
N SER A 66 -9.22 -3.21 -7.04
CA SER A 66 -8.41 -4.03 -6.13
C SER A 66 -6.93 -3.96 -6.49
N LEU A 67 -6.08 -3.56 -5.54
CA LEU A 67 -4.62 -3.52 -5.73
C LEU A 67 -3.99 -4.92 -5.66
N SER A 68 -4.62 -5.88 -4.99
CA SER A 68 -4.18 -7.27 -4.99
C SER A 68 -4.41 -7.99 -6.33
N GLY A 69 -5.22 -7.39 -7.22
CA GLY A 69 -5.54 -7.94 -8.52
C GLY A 69 -6.40 -9.20 -8.47
N GLY A 70 -7.21 -9.35 -7.40
CA GLY A 70 -8.03 -10.54 -7.17
C GLY A 70 -8.94 -10.90 -8.35
N TYR A 71 -9.15 -12.19 -8.56
CA TYR A 71 -9.89 -12.71 -9.70
C TYR A 71 -10.66 -14.00 -9.36
N TYR A 72 -11.62 -14.37 -10.20
CA TYR A 72 -12.33 -15.65 -10.07
C TYR A 72 -11.63 -16.73 -10.88
N ALA A 73 -11.25 -17.83 -10.21
CA ALA A 73 -10.69 -19.01 -10.84
C ALA A 73 -11.63 -20.21 -10.66
N ASN A 74 -11.76 -21.00 -11.71
CA ASN A 74 -12.50 -22.25 -11.61
C ASN A 74 -11.72 -23.25 -10.77
N ARG A 75 -12.35 -23.77 -9.70
CA ARG A 75 -11.80 -24.77 -8.78
C ARG A 75 -12.72 -25.97 -8.69
N VAL A 76 -12.16 -27.14 -8.45
CA VAL A 76 -12.93 -28.36 -8.22
C VAL A 76 -13.45 -28.36 -6.78
N ALA A 77 -14.76 -28.24 -6.60
CA ALA A 77 -15.44 -28.36 -5.33
C ALA A 77 -15.97 -29.78 -5.15
N VAL A 78 -15.76 -30.36 -3.98
CA VAL A 78 -16.17 -31.72 -3.62
C VAL A 78 -17.13 -31.66 -2.44
N PHE A 79 -18.30 -32.25 -2.61
CA PHE A 79 -19.33 -32.40 -1.59
C PHE A 79 -19.47 -33.89 -1.24
N PRO A 80 -18.77 -34.39 -0.19
CA PRO A 80 -18.70 -35.81 0.13
C PRO A 80 -20.08 -36.46 0.34
N VAL A 81 -21.06 -35.70 0.83
CA VAL A 81 -22.47 -36.18 1.05
C VAL A 81 -23.20 -36.52 -0.24
N LEU A 82 -22.74 -36.05 -1.40
CA LEU A 82 -23.31 -36.35 -2.72
C LEU A 82 -22.59 -37.50 -3.42
N LEU A 83 -21.49 -38.02 -2.88
CA LEU A 83 -20.76 -39.15 -3.47
C LEU A 83 -21.47 -40.46 -3.17
N ASP A 84 -21.86 -41.22 -4.21
CA ASP A 84 -22.54 -42.51 -4.07
C ASP A 84 -21.59 -43.61 -3.53
N ASN A 85 -20.36 -43.63 -4.07
CA ASN A 85 -19.24 -44.46 -3.62
C ASN A 85 -18.02 -43.59 -3.38
N GLN A 86 -17.93 -43.05 -2.17
CA GLN A 86 -16.91 -42.05 -1.83
C GLN A 86 -15.50 -42.53 -2.14
N GLU A 87 -15.14 -43.76 -1.82
CA GLU A 87 -13.80 -44.27 -2.00
C GLU A 87 -13.42 -44.40 -3.48
N ALA A 88 -14.28 -45.02 -4.28
CA ALA A 88 -14.03 -45.21 -5.72
C ALA A 88 -14.01 -43.87 -6.47
N GLN A 89 -14.94 -42.97 -6.13
CA GLN A 89 -15.06 -41.67 -6.80
C GLN A 89 -13.92 -40.71 -6.43
N LEU A 90 -13.45 -40.73 -5.18
CA LEU A 90 -12.26 -39.94 -4.80
C LEU A 90 -10.97 -40.49 -5.43
N ARG A 91 -10.85 -41.80 -5.63
CA ARG A 91 -9.73 -42.37 -6.41
C ARG A 91 -9.79 -41.91 -7.86
N GLN A 92 -10.96 -42.04 -8.49
CA GLN A 92 -11.13 -41.59 -9.87
C GLN A 92 -10.85 -40.08 -10.03
N LEU A 93 -11.30 -39.26 -9.07
CA LEU A 93 -10.99 -37.84 -9.03
C LEU A 93 -9.48 -37.60 -8.88
N ALA A 94 -8.82 -38.35 -8.00
CA ALA A 94 -7.38 -38.26 -7.81
C ALA A 94 -6.59 -38.57 -9.10
N ASP A 95 -7.01 -39.62 -9.83
CA ASP A 95 -6.42 -39.99 -11.12
C ASP A 95 -6.59 -38.88 -12.15
N ILE A 96 -7.79 -38.30 -12.28
CA ILE A 96 -8.09 -37.19 -13.21
C ILE A 96 -7.24 -35.95 -12.88
N LEU A 97 -7.08 -35.66 -11.59
CA LEU A 97 -6.37 -34.46 -11.12
C LEU A 97 -4.85 -34.70 -10.94
N ASN A 98 -4.39 -35.95 -11.13
CA ASN A 98 -3.01 -36.36 -10.83
C ASN A 98 -2.58 -35.92 -9.41
N THR A 99 -3.37 -36.32 -8.40
CA THR A 99 -3.16 -35.97 -6.99
C THR A 99 -3.27 -37.21 -6.09
N ASN A 100 -2.98 -37.04 -4.79
CA ASN A 100 -3.02 -38.15 -3.83
C ASN A 100 -4.47 -38.42 -3.36
N ALA A 101 -4.98 -39.63 -3.60
CA ALA A 101 -6.30 -40.05 -3.18
C ALA A 101 -6.49 -40.04 -1.65
N GLU A 102 -5.43 -40.34 -0.86
CA GLU A 102 -5.52 -40.32 0.60
C GLU A 102 -5.69 -38.89 1.15
N GLN A 103 -5.03 -37.93 0.51
CA GLN A 103 -5.21 -36.52 0.84
C GLN A 103 -6.65 -36.07 0.57
N LEU A 104 -7.25 -36.45 -0.55
CA LEU A 104 -8.66 -36.14 -0.85
C LEU A 104 -9.61 -36.80 0.15
N ARG A 105 -9.30 -38.03 0.62
CA ARG A 105 -10.09 -38.71 1.65
C ARG A 105 -10.04 -37.97 2.99
N GLU A 106 -8.87 -37.52 3.39
CA GLU A 106 -8.74 -36.79 4.65
C GLU A 106 -9.50 -35.47 4.62
N GLN A 107 -9.43 -34.74 3.51
CA GLN A 107 -10.25 -33.53 3.32
C GLN A 107 -11.76 -33.86 3.33
N ALA A 108 -12.15 -34.93 2.68
CA ALA A 108 -13.56 -35.35 2.63
C ALA A 108 -14.12 -35.75 4.00
N ARG A 109 -13.30 -36.24 4.93
CA ARG A 109 -13.71 -36.51 6.33
C ARG A 109 -14.05 -35.24 7.10
N GLN A 110 -13.42 -34.11 6.73
CA GLN A 110 -13.64 -32.82 7.36
C GLN A 110 -14.91 -32.11 6.81
N GLY A 111 -15.44 -32.55 5.68
CA GLY A 111 -16.64 -32.01 5.05
C GLY A 111 -16.45 -31.66 3.58
N ALA A 112 -17.25 -30.72 3.08
CA ALA A 112 -17.10 -30.21 1.73
C ALA A 112 -15.84 -29.31 1.63
N PHE A 113 -15.13 -29.41 0.51
CA PHE A 113 -13.89 -28.67 0.27
C PHE A 113 -13.74 -28.33 -1.21
N TYR A 114 -12.84 -27.42 -1.56
CA TYR A 114 -12.37 -27.25 -2.93
C TYR A 114 -10.86 -27.50 -3.01
N ILE A 115 -10.42 -27.92 -4.19
CA ILE A 115 -9.02 -28.18 -4.50
C ILE A 115 -8.46 -26.87 -5.08
N ASP A 116 -7.55 -26.24 -4.34
CA ASP A 116 -6.94 -24.97 -4.73
C ASP A 116 -5.79 -25.20 -5.73
N ARG A 117 -6.19 -25.56 -6.95
CA ARG A 117 -5.30 -25.77 -8.08
C ARG A 117 -5.97 -25.28 -9.36
N SER A 118 -5.19 -24.63 -10.20
CA SER A 118 -5.65 -24.23 -11.54
C SER A 118 -5.98 -25.46 -12.38
N LEU A 119 -7.12 -25.41 -13.08
CA LEU A 119 -7.57 -26.48 -13.97
C LEU A 119 -7.09 -26.19 -15.39
N ALA A 120 -6.38 -27.17 -15.98
CA ALA A 120 -6.15 -27.17 -17.42
C ALA A 120 -7.44 -27.54 -18.16
N ASP A 121 -7.64 -27.01 -19.39
CA ASP A 121 -8.83 -27.29 -20.21
C ASP A 121 -9.05 -28.79 -20.44
N SER A 122 -7.96 -29.55 -20.59
CA SER A 122 -8.01 -31.01 -20.73
C SER A 122 -8.56 -31.72 -19.47
N THR A 123 -8.17 -31.25 -18.29
CA THR A 123 -8.65 -31.77 -17.01
C THR A 123 -10.13 -31.41 -16.80
N PHE A 124 -10.52 -30.18 -17.15
CA PHE A 124 -11.91 -29.76 -17.12
C PHE A 124 -12.80 -30.64 -18.02
N ALA A 125 -12.37 -30.93 -19.25
CA ALA A 125 -13.08 -31.83 -20.15
C ALA A 125 -13.20 -33.25 -19.60
N GLN A 126 -12.17 -33.78 -18.94
CA GLN A 126 -12.21 -35.11 -18.29
C GLN A 126 -13.20 -35.14 -17.15
N LEU A 127 -13.23 -34.09 -16.29
CA LEU A 127 -14.20 -33.98 -15.19
C LEU A 127 -15.65 -33.93 -15.70
N GLN A 128 -15.90 -33.15 -16.77
CA GLN A 128 -17.24 -33.09 -17.39
C GLN A 128 -17.67 -34.45 -17.95
N LYS A 129 -16.74 -35.22 -18.55
CA LYS A 129 -17.04 -36.56 -19.08
C LYS A 129 -17.26 -37.58 -17.97
N ALA A 130 -16.53 -37.48 -16.87
CA ALA A 130 -16.63 -38.42 -15.74
C ALA A 130 -17.95 -38.31 -14.96
N LYS A 131 -18.62 -37.14 -14.98
CA LYS A 131 -19.91 -36.87 -14.35
C LYS A 131 -20.00 -37.39 -12.91
N LEU A 132 -18.96 -37.15 -12.09
CA LEU A 132 -18.91 -37.61 -10.71
C LEU A 132 -19.94 -36.86 -9.87
N PRO A 133 -20.93 -37.57 -9.26
CA PRO A 133 -21.82 -36.92 -8.31
C PRO A 133 -21.03 -36.24 -7.19
N GLY A 134 -21.47 -35.06 -6.76
CA GLY A 134 -20.79 -34.30 -5.70
C GLY A 134 -19.47 -33.62 -6.09
N VAL A 135 -19.04 -33.73 -7.35
CA VAL A 135 -17.87 -33.01 -7.87
C VAL A 135 -18.34 -31.91 -8.83
N HIS A 136 -18.06 -30.68 -8.48
CA HIS A 136 -18.48 -29.50 -9.25
C HIS A 136 -17.30 -28.58 -9.53
N VAL A 137 -17.32 -27.89 -10.67
CA VAL A 137 -16.37 -26.82 -10.96
C VAL A 137 -17.06 -25.49 -10.68
N LEU A 138 -16.53 -24.75 -9.72
CA LEU A 138 -17.13 -23.50 -9.24
C LEU A 138 -16.10 -22.36 -9.32
N PRO A 139 -16.56 -21.12 -9.62
CA PRO A 139 -15.70 -19.95 -9.57
C PRO A 139 -15.41 -19.55 -8.11
N VAL A 140 -14.17 -19.72 -7.68
CA VAL A 140 -13.65 -19.34 -6.36
C VAL A 140 -12.82 -18.07 -6.51
N TYR A 141 -13.09 -17.07 -5.69
CA TYR A 141 -12.35 -15.83 -5.69
C TYR A 141 -10.94 -16.05 -5.10
N GLN A 142 -9.92 -15.71 -5.90
CA GLN A 142 -8.51 -15.73 -5.53
C GLN A 142 -8.11 -14.29 -5.17
N ARG A 143 -7.40 -14.10 -4.04
CA ARG A 143 -7.05 -12.77 -3.56
C ARG A 143 -5.96 -12.10 -4.39
N TYR A 144 -4.96 -12.85 -4.81
CA TYR A 144 -3.82 -12.30 -5.54
C TYR A 144 -3.89 -12.67 -7.02
N GLY A 145 -3.82 -11.65 -7.87
CA GLY A 145 -3.69 -11.83 -9.32
C GLY A 145 -2.25 -12.10 -9.73
N SER A 146 -2.01 -12.25 -11.02
CA SER A 146 -0.66 -12.49 -11.56
C SER A 146 0.30 -11.31 -11.43
N LYS A 147 -0.23 -10.09 -11.27
CA LYS A 147 0.52 -8.84 -11.09
C LYS A 147 -0.16 -7.98 -10.03
N PRO A 148 -0.05 -8.34 -8.75
CA PRO A 148 -0.54 -7.49 -7.68
C PRO A 148 0.29 -6.20 -7.60
N LEU A 149 -0.37 -5.08 -7.32
CA LEU A 149 0.25 -3.76 -7.27
C LEU A 149 0.59 -3.36 -5.82
N ALA A 150 1.60 -2.51 -5.66
CA ALA A 150 2.02 -1.91 -4.39
C ALA A 150 2.25 -2.96 -3.28
N VAL A 151 2.95 -4.06 -3.59
CA VAL A 151 3.02 -5.24 -2.72
C VAL A 151 3.62 -4.98 -1.33
N HIS A 152 4.59 -4.05 -1.19
CA HIS A 152 5.13 -3.66 0.11
C HIS A 152 4.10 -2.89 0.94
N ILE A 153 3.24 -2.14 0.27
CA ILE A 153 2.20 -1.31 0.89
C ILE A 153 1.00 -2.16 1.26
N THR A 154 0.45 -2.92 0.30
CA THR A 154 -0.68 -3.81 0.55
C THR A 154 -0.30 -4.90 1.54
N GLY A 155 0.92 -5.41 1.44
CA GLY A 155 1.41 -6.48 2.30
C GLY A 155 0.90 -7.85 1.86
N GLN A 156 1.06 -8.82 2.76
CA GLN A 156 0.71 -10.22 2.51
C GLN A 156 0.00 -10.87 3.67
N LEU A 157 -0.66 -11.98 3.36
CA LEU A 157 -1.26 -12.88 4.32
C LEU A 157 -0.32 -14.03 4.66
N GLY A 158 -0.43 -14.53 5.88
CA GLY A 158 0.23 -15.74 6.34
C GLY A 158 -0.55 -16.39 7.47
N LYS A 159 -0.28 -17.66 7.73
CA LYS A 159 -0.88 -18.36 8.88
C LYS A 159 -0.42 -17.71 10.17
N ILE A 160 -1.25 -17.78 11.21
CA ILE A 160 -0.89 -17.35 12.56
C ILE A 160 0.35 -18.12 12.99
N PRO A 161 1.51 -17.45 13.23
CA PRO A 161 2.80 -18.14 13.38
C PRO A 161 3.01 -18.75 14.77
N SER A 162 2.34 -18.23 15.80
CA SER A 162 2.57 -18.65 17.18
C SER A 162 1.32 -18.55 18.04
N ARG A 163 1.32 -19.31 19.14
CA ARG A 163 0.25 -19.23 20.14
C ARG A 163 0.15 -17.84 20.77
N GLU A 164 1.25 -17.17 20.98
CA GLU A 164 1.29 -15.82 21.55
C GLU A 164 0.57 -14.82 20.63
N GLN A 165 0.83 -14.87 19.31
CA GLN A 165 0.12 -14.01 18.36
C GLN A 165 -1.37 -14.34 18.28
N TYR A 166 -1.74 -15.62 18.34
CA TYR A 166 -3.13 -16.03 18.43
C TYR A 166 -3.82 -15.42 19.66
N ASP A 167 -3.22 -15.56 20.84
CA ASP A 167 -3.79 -15.05 22.09
C ASP A 167 -3.90 -13.51 22.06
N ARG A 168 -2.94 -12.81 21.43
CA ARG A 168 -2.99 -11.36 21.21
C ARG A 168 -4.18 -10.98 20.30
N LEU A 169 -4.35 -11.63 19.16
CA LEU A 169 -5.45 -11.38 18.24
C LEU A 169 -6.82 -11.61 18.91
N GLN A 170 -6.95 -12.65 19.73
CA GLN A 170 -8.17 -12.92 20.49
C GLN A 170 -8.46 -11.87 21.57
N SER A 171 -7.40 -11.31 22.19
CA SER A 171 -7.56 -10.36 23.30
C SER A 171 -7.77 -8.91 22.85
N THR A 172 -7.27 -8.53 21.69
CA THR A 172 -7.28 -7.13 21.21
C THR A 172 -8.44 -6.79 20.27
N GLY A 173 -9.15 -7.80 19.76
CA GLY A 173 -10.16 -7.58 18.73
C GLY A 173 -11.54 -8.12 19.07
N SER A 174 -12.56 -7.66 18.33
CA SER A 174 -13.92 -8.19 18.34
C SER A 174 -14.11 -9.42 17.44
N LYS A 175 -13.05 -9.87 16.76
CA LYS A 175 -13.07 -10.97 15.80
C LYS A 175 -12.64 -12.27 16.45
N THR A 176 -13.23 -13.38 15.98
CA THR A 176 -12.84 -14.72 16.39
C THR A 176 -11.81 -15.29 15.42
N TYR A 177 -10.74 -15.86 15.94
CA TYR A 177 -9.69 -16.51 15.17
C TYR A 177 -9.60 -17.99 15.53
N LEU A 178 -9.20 -18.81 14.56
CA LEU A 178 -8.83 -20.21 14.74
C LEU A 178 -7.31 -20.37 14.55
N LEU A 179 -6.75 -21.42 15.22
CA LEU A 179 -5.34 -21.75 15.07
C LEU A 179 -5.05 -22.17 13.64
N GLY A 180 -4.59 -21.54 12.76
CA GLY A 180 -4.40 -21.86 11.34
C GLY A 180 -5.10 -20.89 10.39
N ASP A 181 -5.82 -19.91 10.95
CA ASP A 181 -6.35 -18.80 10.16
C ASP A 181 -5.22 -18.02 9.49
N TRP A 182 -5.56 -17.47 8.34
CA TRP A 182 -4.71 -16.52 7.64
C TRP A 182 -4.98 -15.12 8.14
N VAL A 183 -3.91 -14.38 8.42
CA VAL A 183 -3.94 -13.01 8.94
C VAL A 183 -2.93 -12.15 8.19
N GLY A 184 -3.10 -10.84 8.23
CA GLY A 184 -2.12 -9.90 7.69
C GLY A 184 -0.78 -10.03 8.41
N ARG A 185 0.31 -10.10 7.64
CA ARG A 185 1.67 -10.23 8.17
C ARG A 185 2.48 -8.94 8.01
N THR A 186 2.23 -8.19 6.96
CA THR A 186 2.90 -6.91 6.66
C THR A 186 1.92 -5.93 6.02
N GLY A 187 2.32 -4.69 5.90
CA GLY A 187 1.60 -3.64 5.17
C GLY A 187 0.18 -3.39 5.67
N LEU A 188 -0.68 -2.92 4.78
CA LEU A 188 -2.08 -2.62 5.09
C LEU A 188 -2.87 -3.87 5.52
N GLU A 189 -2.50 -5.06 5.01
CA GLU A 189 -3.08 -6.32 5.47
C GLU A 189 -2.91 -6.52 6.97
N TYR A 190 -1.74 -6.20 7.52
CA TYR A 190 -1.45 -6.29 8.94
C TYR A 190 -2.11 -5.17 9.75
N PHE A 191 -1.98 -3.92 9.30
CA PHE A 191 -2.47 -2.77 10.06
C PHE A 191 -3.98 -2.73 10.17
N TYR A 192 -4.67 -3.14 9.09
CA TYR A 192 -6.13 -3.17 9.02
C TYR A 192 -6.70 -4.58 9.19
N GLU A 193 -5.97 -5.49 9.87
CA GLU A 193 -6.41 -6.87 10.11
C GLU A 193 -7.84 -6.92 10.67
N GLN A 194 -8.14 -6.09 11.68
CA GLN A 194 -9.44 -6.09 12.33
C GLN A 194 -10.56 -5.56 11.43
N GLN A 195 -10.27 -4.65 10.53
CA GLN A 195 -11.23 -4.09 9.58
C GLN A 195 -11.43 -5.02 8.38
N LEU A 196 -10.34 -5.55 7.87
CA LEU A 196 -10.36 -6.41 6.67
C LEU A 196 -10.97 -7.79 6.93
N LYS A 197 -10.66 -8.45 8.07
CA LYS A 197 -11.17 -9.80 8.35
C LYS A 197 -12.70 -9.81 8.38
N GLY A 198 -13.32 -10.62 7.52
CA GLY A 198 -14.74 -10.88 7.51
C GLY A 198 -15.15 -11.95 8.50
N THR A 199 -16.43 -12.00 8.81
CA THR A 199 -17.05 -13.04 9.65
C THR A 199 -17.79 -14.08 8.82
N SER A 200 -18.14 -13.74 7.58
CA SER A 200 -18.88 -14.60 6.66
C SER A 200 -18.38 -14.42 5.24
N ALA A 201 -18.31 -15.51 4.49
CA ALA A 201 -17.93 -15.47 3.09
C ALA A 201 -18.94 -14.66 2.25
N LYS A 202 -18.44 -13.92 1.25
CA LYS A 202 -19.31 -13.19 0.29
C LYS A 202 -20.17 -14.14 -0.53
N ARG A 203 -19.61 -15.28 -0.89
CA ARG A 203 -20.28 -16.33 -1.67
C ARG A 203 -19.93 -17.69 -1.09
N TRP A 204 -20.90 -18.57 -1.10
CA TRP A 204 -20.69 -19.97 -0.71
C TRP A 204 -21.50 -20.91 -1.59
N ALA A 205 -21.04 -22.14 -1.67
CA ALA A 205 -21.78 -23.23 -2.25
C ALA A 205 -22.09 -24.24 -1.15
N GLY A 206 -23.29 -24.81 -1.16
CA GLY A 206 -23.71 -25.74 -0.14
C GLY A 206 -24.75 -26.74 -0.58
N VAL A 207 -24.78 -27.87 0.12
CA VAL A 207 -25.78 -28.91 -0.04
C VAL A 207 -26.56 -29.00 1.26
N PRO A 208 -27.88 -28.72 1.25
CA PRO A 208 -28.74 -28.84 2.44
C PRO A 208 -28.78 -30.27 2.97
N VAL A 209 -28.55 -30.42 4.27
CA VAL A 209 -28.62 -31.73 4.96
C VAL A 209 -29.56 -31.66 6.16
N ASP A 210 -30.17 -32.81 6.52
CA ASP A 210 -30.99 -32.93 7.73
C ASP A 210 -30.08 -33.01 8.99
N ALA A 211 -30.71 -33.03 10.17
CA ALA A 211 -30.01 -33.13 11.45
C ALA A 211 -29.14 -34.39 11.62
N ARG A 212 -29.29 -35.38 10.73
CA ARG A 212 -28.49 -36.61 10.68
C ARG A 212 -27.42 -36.55 9.59
N GLY A 213 -27.24 -35.42 8.94
CA GLY A 213 -26.28 -35.25 7.86
C GLY A 213 -26.69 -35.84 6.51
N ARG A 214 -27.95 -36.22 6.30
CA ARG A 214 -28.44 -36.78 5.04
C ARG A 214 -28.93 -35.67 4.13
N VAL A 215 -28.62 -35.78 2.84
CA VAL A 215 -29.02 -34.79 1.83
C VAL A 215 -30.52 -34.64 1.77
N ILE A 216 -31.02 -33.41 1.85
CA ILE A 216 -32.41 -33.08 1.61
C ILE A 216 -32.65 -33.10 0.11
N GLN A 217 -33.50 -34.02 -0.36
CA GLN A 217 -33.80 -34.19 -1.78
C GLN A 217 -34.60 -33.00 -2.33
N GLY A 218 -34.24 -32.54 -3.52
CA GLY A 218 -34.92 -31.48 -4.26
C GLY A 218 -34.04 -30.25 -4.52
N PRO A 219 -33.48 -29.56 -3.49
CA PRO A 219 -32.72 -28.33 -3.71
C PRO A 219 -31.40 -28.52 -4.46
N GLY A 220 -30.74 -29.69 -4.32
CA GLY A 220 -29.42 -29.94 -4.92
C GLY A 220 -28.33 -29.03 -4.37
N LEU A 221 -27.27 -28.81 -5.17
CA LEU A 221 -26.23 -27.83 -4.87
C LEU A 221 -26.78 -26.41 -5.02
N GLN A 222 -26.65 -25.63 -3.97
CA GLN A 222 -27.04 -24.22 -3.94
C GLN A 222 -25.78 -23.35 -3.92
N VAL A 223 -25.78 -22.29 -4.73
CA VAL A 223 -24.77 -21.22 -4.66
C VAL A 223 -25.48 -19.96 -4.20
N ASP A 224 -25.05 -19.41 -3.09
CA ASP A 224 -25.66 -18.23 -2.50
C ASP A 224 -24.61 -17.14 -2.20
N SER A 225 -25.06 -15.92 -1.98
CA SER A 225 -24.20 -14.78 -1.69
C SER A 225 -24.76 -13.96 -0.54
N LEU A 226 -23.87 -13.46 0.31
CA LEU A 226 -24.20 -12.49 1.35
C LEU A 226 -24.09 -11.09 0.75
N ALA A 227 -25.17 -10.32 0.83
CA ALA A 227 -25.16 -8.97 0.29
C ALA A 227 -24.27 -8.01 1.10
N TYR A 228 -24.06 -8.30 2.39
CA TYR A 228 -23.36 -7.42 3.30
C TYR A 228 -22.87 -8.17 4.55
N ASP A 229 -21.56 -8.01 4.85
CA ASP A 229 -20.97 -8.38 6.13
C ASP A 229 -20.58 -7.09 6.87
N PRO A 230 -21.30 -6.70 7.95
CA PRO A 230 -21.06 -5.43 8.64
C PRO A 230 -19.68 -5.37 9.33
N TRP A 231 -19.02 -6.50 9.44
CA TRP A 231 -17.72 -6.62 10.09
C TRP A 231 -16.55 -6.63 9.11
N ARG A 232 -16.81 -6.68 7.81
CA ARG A 232 -15.81 -6.66 6.77
C ARG A 232 -15.79 -5.31 6.07
N LEU A 233 -14.68 -4.60 6.19
CA LEU A 233 -14.46 -3.31 5.51
C LEU A 233 -13.34 -3.46 4.49
N ASN A 234 -13.42 -2.65 3.46
CA ASN A 234 -12.35 -2.46 2.48
C ASN A 234 -11.52 -1.25 2.89
N VAL A 235 -10.22 -1.29 2.64
CA VAL A 235 -9.31 -0.15 2.79
C VAL A 235 -9.22 0.59 1.47
N VAL A 236 -9.63 1.84 1.45
CA VAL A 236 -9.58 2.70 0.26
C VAL A 236 -8.33 3.56 0.34
N THR A 237 -7.39 3.34 -0.58
CA THR A 237 -6.15 4.10 -0.64
C THR A 237 -6.28 5.35 -1.51
N THR A 238 -5.27 6.22 -1.48
CA THR A 238 -5.13 7.35 -2.39
C THR A 238 -4.45 6.96 -3.71
N ILE A 239 -3.92 5.74 -3.80
CA ILE A 239 -3.24 5.21 -4.99
C ILE A 239 -4.18 5.27 -6.20
N ASP A 240 -3.64 5.59 -7.35
CA ASP A 240 -4.27 5.39 -8.66
C ASP A 240 -3.61 4.17 -9.32
N ALA A 241 -4.37 3.09 -9.51
CA ALA A 241 -3.84 1.83 -10.01
C ALA A 241 -3.16 1.95 -11.38
N ARG A 242 -3.58 2.91 -12.22
CA ARG A 242 -2.96 3.17 -13.53
C ARG A 242 -1.57 3.78 -13.35
N VAL A 243 -1.44 4.79 -12.48
CA VAL A 243 -0.16 5.43 -12.16
C VAL A 243 0.77 4.43 -11.48
N GLN A 244 0.26 3.65 -10.53
CA GLN A 244 1.02 2.59 -9.85
C GLN A 244 1.55 1.55 -10.85
N SER A 245 0.72 1.09 -11.79
CA SER A 245 1.13 0.12 -12.82
C SER A 245 2.24 0.67 -13.71
N ILE A 246 2.13 1.93 -14.14
CA ILE A 246 3.17 2.60 -14.93
C ILE A 246 4.49 2.64 -14.17
N VAL A 247 4.44 3.06 -12.90
CA VAL A 247 5.63 3.13 -12.03
C VAL A 247 6.28 1.76 -11.91
N GLU A 248 5.50 0.73 -11.60
CA GLU A 248 6.04 -0.62 -11.40
C GLU A 248 6.61 -1.21 -12.69
N GLU A 249 5.97 -1.01 -13.82
CA GLU A 249 6.48 -1.48 -15.12
C GLU A 249 7.82 -0.82 -15.49
N VAL A 250 7.97 0.48 -15.24
CA VAL A 250 9.25 1.18 -15.47
C VAL A 250 10.31 0.66 -14.49
N MET A 251 9.95 0.45 -13.22
CA MET A 251 10.87 -0.09 -12.23
C MET A 251 11.32 -1.51 -12.54
N ASP A 252 10.40 -2.40 -12.95
CA ASP A 252 10.72 -3.79 -13.29
C ASP A 252 11.76 -3.91 -14.42
N GLN A 253 11.75 -2.95 -15.34
CA GLN A 253 12.66 -2.95 -16.47
C GLN A 253 14.02 -2.31 -16.16
N ASN A 254 14.09 -1.41 -15.16
CA ASN A 254 15.23 -0.50 -15.01
C ASN A 254 15.84 -0.43 -13.61
N ILE A 255 15.15 -0.88 -12.56
CA ILE A 255 15.55 -0.68 -11.16
C ILE A 255 15.62 -2.02 -10.43
N ALA A 256 16.82 -2.48 -10.14
CA ALA A 256 17.02 -3.69 -9.33
C ALA A 256 16.77 -3.41 -7.83
N ALA A 257 17.21 -2.23 -7.33
CA ALA A 257 16.97 -1.79 -5.96
C ALA A 257 16.74 -0.27 -5.94
N GLY A 258 15.72 0.17 -5.21
CA GLY A 258 15.35 1.58 -5.13
C GLY A 258 13.86 1.79 -4.90
N ALA A 259 13.40 3.02 -5.09
CA ALA A 259 12.01 3.39 -4.87
C ALA A 259 11.55 4.50 -5.83
N VAL A 260 10.25 4.49 -6.11
CA VAL A 260 9.56 5.58 -6.79
C VAL A 260 8.32 5.96 -5.99
N VAL A 261 8.14 7.25 -5.76
CA VAL A 261 6.96 7.82 -5.10
C VAL A 261 6.36 8.89 -6.00
N VAL A 262 5.06 8.86 -6.22
CA VAL A 262 4.28 9.85 -6.96
C VAL A 262 3.22 10.43 -6.05
N MET A 263 3.20 11.74 -5.87
CA MET A 263 2.15 12.47 -5.15
C MET A 263 1.37 13.36 -6.10
N ARG A 264 0.12 13.63 -5.77
CA ARG A 264 -0.67 14.69 -6.40
C ARG A 264 -0.17 16.03 -5.87
N ALA A 265 0.26 16.90 -6.76
CA ALA A 265 0.72 18.25 -6.39
C ALA A 265 -0.36 19.04 -5.65
N GLY A 266 0.05 19.82 -4.66
CA GLY A 266 -0.84 20.63 -3.83
C GLY A 266 -1.76 19.83 -2.91
N THR A 267 -1.46 18.55 -2.72
CA THR A 267 -2.14 17.67 -1.74
C THR A 267 -1.10 16.75 -1.08
N GLY A 268 -1.54 16.00 -0.05
CA GLY A 268 -0.74 14.93 0.53
C GLY A 268 -0.93 13.56 -0.14
N ASP A 269 -1.82 13.44 -1.13
CA ASP A 269 -2.24 12.16 -1.68
C ASP A 269 -1.12 11.46 -2.46
N ILE A 270 -0.74 10.28 -2.01
CA ILE A 270 0.19 9.39 -2.69
C ILE A 270 -0.57 8.64 -3.79
N LEU A 271 -0.22 8.90 -5.05
CA LEU A 271 -0.84 8.25 -6.21
C LEU A 271 -0.13 6.96 -6.62
N ALA A 272 1.15 6.85 -6.34
CA ALA A 272 1.93 5.62 -6.47
C ALA A 272 3.08 5.59 -5.48
N MET A 273 3.40 4.39 -5.01
CA MET A 273 4.48 4.15 -4.06
C MET A 273 4.98 2.71 -4.25
N ALA A 274 6.21 2.56 -4.73
CA ALA A 274 6.79 1.27 -5.05
C ALA A 274 8.26 1.18 -4.66
N GLY A 275 8.65 0.03 -4.12
CA GLY A 275 10.02 -0.36 -3.81
C GLY A 275 10.50 -1.53 -4.68
N ARG A 276 11.82 -1.65 -4.87
CA ARG A 276 12.47 -2.83 -5.46
C ARG A 276 13.66 -3.24 -4.57
N PRO A 277 13.94 -4.57 -4.46
CA PRO A 277 13.29 -5.68 -5.12
C PRO A 277 11.83 -5.84 -4.67
N GLY A 278 10.96 -6.27 -5.57
CA GLY A 278 9.57 -6.62 -5.30
C GLY A 278 9.38 -8.14 -5.12
N TYR A 279 8.21 -8.57 -4.67
CA TYR A 279 7.85 -9.97 -4.50
C TYR A 279 6.39 -10.23 -4.86
N HIS A 280 6.04 -11.49 -5.11
CA HIS A 280 4.63 -11.89 -5.23
C HIS A 280 4.12 -12.36 -3.85
N PRO A 281 2.97 -11.87 -3.35
CA PRO A 281 2.49 -12.19 -2.00
C PRO A 281 2.26 -13.70 -1.75
N GLU A 282 2.02 -14.49 -2.80
CA GLU A 282 1.85 -15.95 -2.67
C GLU A 282 3.16 -16.70 -2.35
N ILE A 283 4.33 -16.09 -2.51
CA ILE A 283 5.61 -16.72 -2.16
C ILE A 283 5.61 -17.21 -0.70
N PHE A 284 4.89 -16.52 0.18
CA PHE A 284 4.75 -16.90 1.59
C PHE A 284 3.82 -18.09 1.84
N GLN A 285 3.06 -18.50 0.83
CA GLN A 285 2.23 -19.72 0.87
C GLN A 285 3.02 -20.94 0.42
N GLU A 286 4.03 -20.73 -0.42
CA GLU A 286 4.85 -21.79 -1.05
C GLU A 286 6.11 -22.11 -0.26
N VAL A 287 6.71 -21.10 0.40
CA VAL A 287 7.97 -21.26 1.14
C VAL A 287 7.68 -21.72 2.57
N SER A 288 8.24 -22.87 2.93
CA SER A 288 8.07 -23.46 4.27
C SER A 288 8.83 -22.69 5.36
N ASN A 289 9.88 -21.96 4.99
CA ASN A 289 10.73 -21.21 5.89
C ASN A 289 11.03 -19.82 5.30
N ILE A 290 10.44 -18.79 5.89
CA ILE A 290 10.59 -17.37 5.48
C ILE A 290 12.05 -16.90 5.67
N ASP A 291 12.77 -17.47 6.63
CA ASP A 291 14.17 -17.12 6.93
C ASP A 291 15.15 -17.49 5.80
N GLU A 292 14.69 -18.23 4.79
CA GLU A 292 15.48 -18.55 3.59
C GLU A 292 15.39 -17.46 2.50
N LEU A 293 14.48 -16.51 2.65
CA LEU A 293 14.32 -15.41 1.69
C LEU A 293 15.23 -14.23 2.09
N PRO A 294 15.78 -13.50 1.12
CA PRO A 294 16.57 -12.30 1.41
C PRO A 294 15.77 -11.23 2.18
N ASP A 295 16.33 -10.69 3.25
CA ASP A 295 15.69 -9.66 4.07
C ASP A 295 15.30 -8.41 3.26
N GLU A 296 16.07 -8.11 2.21
CA GLU A 296 15.83 -6.97 1.32
C GLU A 296 14.48 -7.02 0.59
N LEU A 297 13.90 -8.21 0.40
CA LEU A 297 12.56 -8.38 -0.20
C LEU A 297 11.46 -7.75 0.66
N PHE A 298 11.68 -7.65 1.98
CA PHE A 298 10.67 -7.17 2.94
C PHE A 298 10.80 -5.70 3.28
N ILE A 299 11.89 -5.06 2.83
CA ILE A 299 12.14 -3.65 3.09
C ILE A 299 11.36 -2.81 2.08
N ASP A 300 10.40 -2.03 2.57
CA ASP A 300 9.81 -0.97 1.77
C ASP A 300 10.81 0.17 1.57
N GLN A 301 11.49 0.16 0.43
CA GLN A 301 12.50 1.16 0.08
C GLN A 301 11.93 2.59 0.02
N SER A 302 10.60 2.76 -0.12
CA SER A 302 9.98 4.09 -0.20
C SER A 302 9.90 4.78 1.16
N THR A 303 9.94 4.02 2.25
CA THR A 303 9.95 4.50 3.64
C THR A 303 11.27 4.27 4.36
N ALA A 304 12.24 3.61 3.73
CA ALA A 304 13.58 3.42 4.27
C ALA A 304 14.41 4.70 4.17
N LEU A 305 15.39 4.84 5.06
CA LEU A 305 16.26 6.02 5.17
C LEU A 305 17.51 5.91 4.31
N PHE A 306 17.75 6.92 3.49
CA PHE A 306 18.92 7.05 2.60
C PHE A 306 19.52 8.44 2.67
N GLN A 307 20.79 8.56 2.33
CA GLN A 307 21.40 9.88 2.14
C GLN A 307 20.84 10.54 0.86
N PRO A 308 20.29 11.77 0.95
CA PRO A 308 19.67 12.44 -0.20
C PRO A 308 20.67 13.00 -1.20
N GLY A 309 21.93 13.13 -0.81
CA GLY A 309 22.92 13.87 -1.61
C GLY A 309 22.41 15.28 -1.95
N SER A 310 22.68 15.71 -3.15
CA SER A 310 22.36 17.09 -3.60
C SER A 310 20.86 17.45 -3.62
N VAL A 311 19.94 16.53 -3.39
CA VAL A 311 18.52 16.88 -3.22
C VAL A 311 18.33 17.71 -1.95
N PHE A 312 19.11 17.48 -0.90
CA PHE A 312 19.06 18.27 0.32
C PHE A 312 19.41 19.76 0.13
N LYS A 313 20.12 20.11 -0.95
CA LYS A 313 20.41 21.51 -1.31
C LYS A 313 19.14 22.34 -1.53
N VAL A 314 18.01 21.71 -1.81
CA VAL A 314 16.71 22.37 -1.93
C VAL A 314 16.31 23.01 -0.59
N VAL A 315 16.56 22.33 0.53
CA VAL A 315 16.31 22.88 1.88
C VAL A 315 17.19 24.10 2.15
N LEU A 316 18.48 24.01 1.82
CA LEU A 316 19.40 25.14 2.00
C LEU A 316 19.02 26.34 1.12
N ALA A 317 18.60 26.06 -0.13
CA ALA A 317 18.17 27.11 -1.05
C ALA A 317 16.89 27.79 -0.54
N ALA A 318 15.91 27.03 -0.08
CA ALA A 318 14.70 27.54 0.54
C ALA A 318 15.01 28.43 1.74
N ALA A 319 15.81 27.92 2.68
CA ALA A 319 16.24 28.66 3.87
C ALA A 319 16.96 29.96 3.54
N ALA A 320 17.90 29.91 2.60
CA ALA A 320 18.70 31.08 2.26
C ALA A 320 17.93 32.17 1.52
N LEU A 321 16.98 31.79 0.66
CA LEU A 321 16.06 32.71 -0.01
C LEU A 321 15.06 33.34 0.98
N GLU A 322 14.48 32.54 1.86
CA GLU A 322 13.50 32.98 2.87
C GLU A 322 14.12 33.94 3.90
N GLU A 323 15.36 33.65 4.34
CA GLU A 323 16.10 34.50 5.27
C GLU A 323 16.76 35.70 4.58
N GLY A 324 16.62 35.85 3.25
CA GLY A 324 17.21 36.95 2.48
C GLY A 324 18.74 36.96 2.43
N LEU A 325 19.37 35.82 2.70
CA LEU A 325 20.85 35.71 2.70
C LEU A 325 21.43 35.70 1.29
N VAL A 326 20.65 35.31 0.30
CA VAL A 326 21.03 35.28 -1.12
C VAL A 326 19.86 35.69 -2.01
N ASN A 327 20.22 36.13 -3.20
CA ASN A 327 19.33 36.21 -4.36
C ASN A 327 19.95 35.41 -5.51
N GLU A 328 19.25 35.31 -6.63
CA GLU A 328 19.63 34.50 -7.79
C GLU A 328 21.02 34.88 -8.35
N ASP A 329 21.40 36.15 -8.21
CA ASP A 329 22.65 36.74 -8.74
C ASP A 329 23.79 36.80 -7.70
N THR A 330 23.54 36.28 -6.48
CA THR A 330 24.60 36.18 -5.47
C THR A 330 25.71 35.25 -5.96
N TYR A 331 26.96 35.72 -5.92
CA TYR A 331 28.13 35.00 -6.42
C TYR A 331 28.78 34.10 -5.39
N PHE A 332 29.28 32.97 -5.89
CA PHE A 332 30.09 31.99 -5.16
C PHE A 332 31.32 31.62 -6.00
N ASP A 333 32.40 31.22 -5.32
CA ASP A 333 33.62 30.76 -5.95
C ASP A 333 33.77 29.24 -5.85
N CYS A 334 34.15 28.59 -6.95
CA CYS A 334 34.31 27.14 -7.01
C CYS A 334 35.64 26.73 -7.61
N ALA A 335 36.56 26.29 -6.76
CA ALA A 335 37.90 25.84 -7.13
C ALA A 335 37.97 24.35 -7.53
N GLY A 336 36.84 23.71 -7.84
CA GLY A 336 36.79 22.33 -8.31
C GLY A 336 37.32 21.30 -7.31
N SER A 337 38.25 20.46 -7.75
CA SER A 337 38.88 19.44 -6.90
C SER A 337 39.79 19.99 -5.81
N ALA A 338 40.20 21.26 -5.91
CA ALA A 338 40.99 21.96 -4.90
C ALA A 338 40.14 22.51 -3.74
N ALA A 339 38.81 22.61 -3.90
CA ALA A 339 37.90 23.09 -2.86
C ALA A 339 37.95 22.21 -1.59
N ARG A 340 37.81 22.86 -0.43
CA ARG A 340 37.78 22.21 0.89
C ARG A 340 36.67 22.88 1.73
N PRO A 341 36.02 22.19 2.65
CA PRO A 341 36.24 20.78 3.03
C PRO A 341 35.64 19.76 2.04
N VAL A 342 34.72 20.17 1.15
CA VAL A 342 34.06 19.27 0.18
C VAL A 342 34.45 19.66 -1.24
N ARG A 343 34.89 18.69 -2.04
CA ARG A 343 35.29 18.89 -3.44
C ARG A 343 34.04 19.06 -4.33
N CYS A 344 34.21 19.79 -5.43
CA CYS A 344 33.22 19.80 -6.49
C CYS A 344 33.32 18.51 -7.33
N TRP A 345 32.20 18.09 -7.88
CA TRP A 345 32.13 16.99 -8.87
C TRP A 345 32.81 17.41 -10.19
N ASN A 346 32.75 18.70 -10.54
CA ASN A 346 33.51 19.26 -11.65
C ASN A 346 34.94 19.51 -11.18
N ASN A 347 35.90 18.72 -11.68
CA ASN A 347 37.28 18.74 -11.24
C ASN A 347 38.01 20.08 -11.52
N THR A 348 37.67 20.75 -12.62
CA THR A 348 38.25 22.06 -13.00
C THR A 348 37.61 23.23 -12.23
N GLY A 349 36.47 22.96 -11.57
CA GLY A 349 35.67 23.98 -10.90
C GLY A 349 34.75 24.74 -11.86
N HIS A 350 33.83 25.49 -11.27
CA HIS A 350 32.90 26.36 -11.99
C HIS A 350 33.43 27.83 -12.01
N ASN A 351 34.58 28.10 -11.40
CA ASN A 351 35.08 29.44 -11.17
C ASN A 351 34.08 30.29 -10.38
N ARG A 352 33.81 31.51 -10.78
CA ARG A 352 32.85 32.42 -10.19
C ARG A 352 31.46 32.20 -10.83
N ILE A 353 30.50 31.73 -10.07
CA ILE A 353 29.13 31.43 -10.54
C ILE A 353 28.08 32.10 -9.65
N THR A 354 26.90 32.36 -10.22
CA THR A 354 25.75 32.88 -9.49
C THR A 354 25.07 31.77 -8.69
N PHE A 355 24.22 32.12 -7.73
CA PHE A 355 23.43 31.16 -6.96
C PHE A 355 22.52 30.32 -7.89
N ARG A 356 21.90 30.95 -8.90
CA ARG A 356 21.11 30.26 -9.96
C ARG A 356 21.97 29.17 -10.61
N GLN A 357 23.14 29.50 -11.10
CA GLN A 357 24.04 28.53 -11.72
C GLN A 357 24.54 27.48 -10.72
N ALA A 358 24.80 27.86 -9.46
CA ALA A 358 25.25 26.93 -8.43
C ALA A 358 24.22 25.86 -8.10
N LEU A 359 22.91 26.18 -8.11
CA LEU A 359 21.83 25.19 -7.94
C LEU A 359 21.66 24.36 -9.21
N ALA A 360 21.69 25.00 -10.40
CA ALA A 360 21.56 24.31 -11.70
C ALA A 360 22.67 23.26 -11.90
N GLU A 361 23.93 23.66 -11.65
CA GLU A 361 25.11 22.81 -11.77
C GLU A 361 25.40 21.98 -10.51
N SER A 362 24.54 22.09 -9.51
CA SER A 362 24.70 21.34 -8.24
C SER A 362 26.07 21.51 -7.58
N CYS A 363 26.63 22.74 -7.59
CA CYS A 363 27.98 23.06 -7.13
C CYS A 363 28.15 22.82 -5.62
N ASN A 364 29.01 21.89 -5.22
CA ASN A 364 29.22 21.55 -3.80
C ASN A 364 29.85 22.70 -3.00
N PRO A 365 30.97 23.33 -3.44
CA PRO A 365 31.59 24.42 -2.68
C PRO A 365 30.63 25.58 -2.39
N ALA A 366 29.81 25.98 -3.36
CA ALA A 366 28.81 27.04 -3.16
C ALA A 366 27.81 26.69 -2.05
N PHE A 367 27.31 25.44 -2.02
CA PHE A 367 26.38 25.00 -1.00
C PHE A 367 27.02 24.73 0.36
N VAL A 368 28.29 24.35 0.43
CA VAL A 368 29.06 24.32 1.69
C VAL A 368 29.19 25.73 2.27
N GLU A 369 29.59 26.71 1.45
CA GLU A 369 29.65 28.09 1.88
C GLU A 369 28.30 28.62 2.36
N LEU A 370 27.23 28.33 1.59
CA LEU A 370 25.87 28.71 1.95
C LEU A 370 25.44 28.09 3.28
N GLY A 371 25.74 26.81 3.49
CA GLY A 371 25.41 26.12 4.74
C GLY A 371 26.16 26.67 5.95
N LEU A 372 27.44 27.06 5.77
CA LEU A 372 28.22 27.73 6.81
C LEU A 372 27.67 29.13 7.13
N ARG A 373 27.17 29.88 6.13
CA ARG A 373 26.51 31.18 6.33
C ARG A 373 25.15 31.04 7.04
N LEU A 374 24.36 30.01 6.71
CA LEU A 374 23.09 29.71 7.36
C LEU A 374 23.24 29.27 8.82
N GLY A 375 24.25 28.43 9.06
CA GLY A 375 24.41 27.74 10.33
C GLY A 375 23.45 26.56 10.53
N ALA A 376 23.81 25.65 11.41
CA ALA A 376 23.06 24.41 11.65
C ALA A 376 21.62 24.66 12.09
N GLU A 377 21.39 25.64 12.96
CA GLU A 377 20.08 25.95 13.55
C GLU A 377 19.04 26.26 12.47
N ARG A 378 19.37 27.13 11.48
CA ARG A 378 18.45 27.45 10.39
C ARG A 378 18.22 26.27 9.46
N ILE A 379 19.27 25.51 9.14
CA ILE A 379 19.15 24.31 8.31
C ILE A 379 18.21 23.30 8.97
N ILE A 380 18.37 23.02 10.26
CA ILE A 380 17.50 22.13 11.05
C ILE A 380 16.06 22.65 11.06
N LYS A 381 15.86 23.96 11.32
CA LYS A 381 14.53 24.59 11.33
C LYS A 381 13.79 24.35 10.01
N TYR A 382 14.42 24.66 8.86
CA TYR A 382 13.77 24.50 7.56
C TYR A 382 13.63 23.03 7.13
N ALA A 383 14.59 22.18 7.44
CA ALA A 383 14.50 20.75 7.21
C ALA A 383 13.30 20.14 7.98
N ALA A 384 13.14 20.50 9.24
CA ALA A 384 12.02 20.05 10.07
C ALA A 384 10.67 20.62 9.56
N ALA A 385 10.60 21.91 9.26
CA ALA A 385 9.40 22.52 8.70
C ALA A 385 8.94 21.82 7.42
N MET A 386 9.88 21.44 6.54
CA MET A 386 9.62 20.71 5.30
C MET A 386 9.45 19.18 5.51
N GLY A 387 9.27 18.72 6.75
CA GLY A 387 8.84 17.34 7.08
C GLY A 387 9.97 16.32 7.16
N LEU A 388 11.25 16.71 7.15
CA LEU A 388 12.35 15.75 7.18
C LEU A 388 12.65 15.19 8.58
N ASP A 389 12.05 15.72 9.65
CA ASP A 389 12.12 15.21 11.03
C ASP A 389 11.00 14.22 11.36
N ARG A 390 9.99 14.10 10.48
CA ARG A 390 8.79 13.29 10.72
C ARG A 390 8.58 12.29 9.57
N GLN A 391 8.46 11.03 9.94
CA GLN A 391 8.07 9.94 9.02
C GLN A 391 6.59 9.63 9.24
N GLN A 392 5.72 10.53 8.82
CA GLN A 392 4.28 10.40 8.99
C GLN A 392 3.59 10.23 7.65
N ILE A 393 2.76 9.19 7.55
CA ILE A 393 1.87 8.95 6.41
C ILE A 393 0.47 8.67 6.99
N ILE A 394 -0.53 9.48 6.61
CA ILE A 394 -1.90 9.31 7.08
C ILE A 394 -2.44 7.95 6.60
N GLY A 395 -2.95 7.16 7.54
CA GLY A 395 -3.49 5.83 7.29
C GLY A 395 -2.46 4.73 7.05
N TYR A 396 -1.15 5.04 7.17
CA TYR A 396 -0.09 4.04 7.04
C TYR A 396 0.98 4.25 8.11
N PRO A 397 1.00 3.43 9.16
CA PRO A 397 2.00 3.56 10.22
C PRO A 397 3.38 3.20 9.69
N VAL A 398 4.30 4.15 9.80
CA VAL A 398 5.72 3.96 9.48
C VAL A 398 6.44 3.59 10.77
N SER A 399 7.43 2.68 10.68
CA SER A 399 8.27 2.32 11.84
C SER A 399 8.92 3.57 12.43
N THR A 400 8.84 3.68 13.76
CA THR A 400 9.47 4.78 14.51
C THR A 400 10.85 4.44 15.02
N ASP A 401 11.32 3.21 14.77
CA ASP A 401 12.58 2.70 15.31
C ASP A 401 13.81 3.30 14.60
N THR A 402 13.60 3.77 13.37
CA THR A 402 14.62 4.45 12.57
C THR A 402 14.12 5.83 12.18
N ARG A 403 14.48 6.86 12.95
CA ARG A 403 14.15 8.26 12.64
C ARG A 403 15.38 9.05 12.29
N GLN A 404 15.20 10.01 11.38
CA GLN A 404 16.21 11.05 11.16
C GLN A 404 16.37 11.89 12.45
N ASP A 405 17.60 12.03 12.91
CA ASP A 405 17.95 12.99 13.95
C ASP A 405 18.66 14.19 13.31
N LEU A 406 17.88 15.23 13.04
CA LEU A 406 18.40 16.47 12.43
C LEU A 406 19.40 17.21 13.35
N ALA A 407 19.37 16.98 14.67
CA ALA A 407 20.31 17.60 15.60
C ALA A 407 21.78 17.22 15.30
N LEU A 408 22.00 16.07 14.67
CA LEU A 408 23.31 15.61 14.24
C LEU A 408 23.98 16.53 13.19
N ILE A 409 23.20 17.37 12.49
CA ILE A 409 23.72 18.40 11.57
C ILE A 409 24.61 19.41 12.31
N ALA A 410 24.29 19.71 13.56
CA ALA A 410 25.05 20.63 14.41
C ALA A 410 26.35 20.02 14.98
N GLY A 411 26.59 18.73 14.73
CA GLY A 411 27.77 18.04 15.24
C GLY A 411 29.07 18.63 14.66
N PRO A 412 30.21 18.47 15.38
CA PRO A 412 31.50 18.86 14.89
C PRO A 412 31.78 18.21 13.52
N TYR A 413 32.21 19.01 12.55
CA TYR A 413 32.52 18.56 11.18
C TYR A 413 31.31 18.06 10.35
N SER A 414 30.09 18.06 10.88
CA SER A 414 28.90 17.58 10.18
C SER A 414 28.31 18.59 9.20
N LEU A 415 28.34 19.89 9.54
CA LEU A 415 27.63 20.94 8.83
C LEU A 415 28.04 21.04 7.34
N ALA A 416 29.32 20.95 7.01
CA ALA A 416 29.78 21.00 5.62
C ALA A 416 29.27 19.79 4.79
N ASN A 417 29.34 18.59 5.34
CA ASN A 417 28.84 17.39 4.68
C ASN A 417 27.29 17.41 4.58
N SER A 418 26.61 17.83 5.63
CA SER A 418 25.16 18.00 5.64
C SER A 418 24.69 19.02 4.60
N SER A 419 25.49 20.08 4.33
CA SER A 419 25.16 21.09 3.32
C SER A 419 25.08 20.53 1.89
N VAL A 420 25.62 19.34 1.65
CA VAL A 420 25.52 18.62 0.38
C VAL A 420 24.73 17.32 0.49
N GLY A 421 24.00 17.13 1.62
CA GLY A 421 23.13 15.98 1.86
C GLY A 421 23.89 14.67 2.11
N GLN A 422 25.07 14.77 2.70
CA GLN A 422 25.91 13.64 3.11
C GLN A 422 26.08 13.62 4.64
N GLY A 423 26.81 12.65 5.16
CA GLY A 423 27.04 12.51 6.60
C GLY A 423 25.77 12.08 7.35
N PRO A 424 25.31 12.83 8.37
CA PRO A 424 24.20 12.40 9.21
C PRO A 424 22.82 12.61 8.59
N VAL A 425 22.71 13.26 7.43
CA VAL A 425 21.40 13.53 6.81
C VAL A 425 20.86 12.28 6.14
N LEU A 426 19.73 11.81 6.64
CA LEU A 426 19.00 10.68 6.08
C LEU A 426 17.55 11.10 5.80
N VAL A 427 16.98 10.63 4.72
CA VAL A 427 15.59 10.91 4.31
C VAL A 427 14.96 9.70 3.66
N THR A 428 13.64 9.62 3.67
CA THR A 428 12.90 8.64 2.88
C THR A 428 12.49 9.22 1.52
N PRO A 429 12.28 8.40 0.48
CA PRO A 429 11.70 8.86 -0.79
C PRO A 429 10.37 9.59 -0.62
N VAL A 430 9.50 9.15 0.31
CA VAL A 430 8.24 9.85 0.63
C VAL A 430 8.51 11.25 1.17
N GLN A 431 9.47 11.42 2.10
CA GLN A 431 9.84 12.75 2.62
C GLN A 431 10.40 13.67 1.54
N VAL A 432 11.22 13.15 0.64
CA VAL A 432 11.75 13.92 -0.50
C VAL A 432 10.61 14.36 -1.42
N THR A 433 9.63 13.50 -1.67
CA THR A 433 8.46 13.87 -2.50
C THR A 433 7.63 14.95 -1.82
N ALA A 434 7.39 14.83 -0.50
CA ALA A 434 6.66 15.84 0.28
C ALA A 434 7.41 17.19 0.33
N LEU A 435 8.73 17.17 0.43
CA LEU A 435 9.60 18.36 0.33
C LEU A 435 9.39 19.09 -1.00
N LEU A 436 9.47 18.38 -2.12
CA LEU A 436 9.27 19.00 -3.45
C LEU A 436 7.80 19.43 -3.65
N ASN A 437 6.85 18.68 -3.07
CA ASN A 437 5.44 19.04 -3.08
C ASN A 437 5.19 20.38 -2.35
N SER A 438 5.90 20.67 -1.27
CA SER A 438 5.73 21.94 -0.57
C SER A 438 6.12 23.13 -1.43
N ILE A 439 7.08 22.97 -2.33
CA ILE A 439 7.50 24.02 -3.29
C ILE A 439 6.44 24.12 -4.40
N ALA A 440 6.05 22.99 -4.99
CA ALA A 440 5.01 22.91 -6.01
C ALA A 440 3.66 23.46 -5.53
N ALA A 441 3.43 23.45 -4.23
CA ALA A 441 2.20 23.94 -3.57
C ALA A 441 2.33 25.38 -3.03
N GLY A 442 3.25 26.19 -3.57
CA GLY A 442 3.40 27.60 -3.18
C GLY A 442 3.86 27.80 -1.74
N GLY A 443 4.68 26.89 -1.22
CA GLY A 443 5.26 26.97 0.12
C GLY A 443 4.47 26.26 1.22
N ASN A 444 3.43 25.52 0.87
CA ASN A 444 2.59 24.77 1.80
C ASN A 444 2.99 23.30 1.89
N TYR A 445 3.36 22.84 3.07
CA TYR A 445 3.62 21.43 3.34
C TYR A 445 2.31 20.68 3.61
N TYR A 446 2.14 19.55 2.94
CA TYR A 446 1.05 18.61 3.14
C TYR A 446 1.59 17.30 3.70
N THR A 447 1.02 16.83 4.81
CA THR A 447 1.36 15.50 5.33
C THR A 447 0.98 14.43 4.29
N PRO A 448 1.92 13.54 3.90
CA PRO A 448 1.61 12.44 3.00
C PRO A 448 0.42 11.61 3.48
N ARG A 449 -0.47 11.21 2.57
CA ARG A 449 -1.64 10.40 2.85
C ARG A 449 -1.70 9.21 1.90
N LEU A 450 -1.84 8.00 2.45
CA LEU A 450 -1.93 6.77 1.69
C LEU A 450 -3.32 6.13 1.76
N VAL A 451 -4.02 6.25 2.88
CA VAL A 451 -5.38 5.73 3.04
C VAL A 451 -6.35 6.90 3.17
N SER A 452 -7.38 6.91 2.33
CA SER A 452 -8.45 7.91 2.36
C SER A 452 -9.60 7.52 3.28
N GLY A 453 -9.75 6.24 3.60
CA GLY A 453 -10.80 5.78 4.51
C GLY A 453 -11.10 4.28 4.37
N LEU A 454 -12.20 3.90 5.00
CA LEU A 454 -12.73 2.54 4.96
C LEU A 454 -14.11 2.55 4.29
N SER A 455 -14.39 1.53 3.47
CA SER A 455 -15.70 1.35 2.84
C SER A 455 -16.31 0.01 3.18
N ASP A 456 -17.64 -0.08 3.11
CA ASP A 456 -18.36 -1.34 3.18
C ASP A 456 -18.33 -2.08 1.82
N ASP A 457 -18.92 -3.28 1.78
CA ASP A 457 -19.00 -4.10 0.57
C ASP A 457 -19.79 -3.45 -0.60
N SER A 458 -20.56 -2.40 -0.34
CA SER A 458 -21.27 -1.62 -1.37
C SER A 458 -20.42 -0.48 -1.94
N GLY A 459 -19.21 -0.26 -1.39
CA GLY A 459 -18.34 0.86 -1.75
C GLY A 459 -18.68 2.17 -1.03
N ARG A 460 -19.64 2.18 -0.09
CA ARG A 460 -19.96 3.35 0.71
C ARG A 460 -18.90 3.54 1.78
N LEU A 461 -18.30 4.72 1.82
CA LEU A 461 -17.36 5.11 2.87
C LEU A 461 -18.06 5.14 4.24
N VAL A 462 -17.49 4.44 5.21
CA VAL A 462 -17.97 4.36 6.59
C VAL A 462 -17.04 5.08 7.57
N GLU A 463 -15.79 5.27 7.19
CA GLU A 463 -14.80 6.03 7.94
C GLU A 463 -13.92 6.78 6.95
N LEU A 464 -13.63 8.05 7.23
CA LEU A 464 -12.77 8.91 6.41
C LEU A 464 -11.50 9.25 7.20
N TYR A 465 -10.38 9.25 6.52
CA TYR A 465 -9.12 9.79 7.00
C TYR A 465 -8.84 11.09 6.25
N ASP A 466 -9.21 12.21 6.87
CA ASP A 466 -9.04 13.52 6.27
C ASP A 466 -7.56 13.87 6.11
N ALA A 467 -7.26 14.62 5.06
CA ALA A 467 -5.96 15.26 4.93
C ALA A 467 -5.81 16.32 6.04
N ASN A 468 -4.61 16.42 6.60
CA ASN A 468 -4.32 17.51 7.53
C ASN A 468 -4.37 18.85 6.78
N GLU A 469 -4.72 19.93 7.49
CA GLU A 469 -4.56 21.29 6.98
C GLU A 469 -3.08 21.51 6.60
N PRO A 470 -2.83 22.21 5.47
CA PRO A 470 -1.47 22.50 5.05
C PRO A 470 -0.75 23.45 6.02
N GLU A 471 0.54 23.21 6.22
CA GLU A 471 1.40 24.08 7.00
C GLU A 471 2.22 24.98 6.08
N GLN A 472 2.10 26.30 6.16
CA GLN A 472 2.96 27.19 5.38
C GLN A 472 4.39 27.16 5.96
N VAL A 473 5.35 26.65 5.19
CA VAL A 473 6.74 26.42 5.63
C VAL A 473 7.75 27.39 5.04
N ILE A 474 7.44 27.97 3.89
CA ILE A 474 8.12 29.09 3.24
C ILE A 474 7.09 30.03 2.62
N SER A 475 7.45 31.28 2.37
CA SER A 475 6.55 32.22 1.69
C SER A 475 6.28 31.80 0.23
N PRO A 476 5.10 32.15 -0.32
CA PRO A 476 4.81 31.92 -1.74
C PRO A 476 5.87 32.52 -2.67
N ALA A 477 6.35 33.71 -2.35
CA ALA A 477 7.40 34.36 -3.12
C ALA A 477 8.73 33.57 -3.14
N THR A 478 9.11 32.93 -2.03
CA THR A 478 10.25 32.04 -1.97
C THR A 478 10.00 30.76 -2.75
N ALA A 479 8.81 30.18 -2.65
CA ALA A 479 8.42 28.98 -3.41
C ALA A 479 8.51 29.22 -4.92
N ASP A 480 7.98 30.36 -5.42
CA ASP A 480 8.04 30.75 -6.83
C ASP A 480 9.49 30.91 -7.32
N ARG A 481 10.31 31.63 -6.55
CA ARG A 481 11.74 31.82 -6.87
C ARG A 481 12.49 30.49 -6.90
N LEU A 482 12.24 29.64 -5.90
CA LEU A 482 12.88 28.32 -5.83
C LEU A 482 12.39 27.41 -6.96
N GLY A 483 11.12 27.49 -7.31
CA GLY A 483 10.56 26.79 -8.47
C GLY A 483 11.26 27.16 -9.78
N ALA A 484 11.48 28.46 -10.02
CA ALA A 484 12.23 28.93 -11.18
C ALA A 484 13.68 28.43 -11.20
N LEU A 485 14.33 28.37 -10.03
CA LEU A 485 15.69 27.81 -9.91
C LEU A 485 15.71 26.29 -10.16
N LEU A 486 14.69 25.55 -9.71
CA LEU A 486 14.56 24.11 -9.95
C LEU A 486 14.22 23.80 -11.41
N HIS A 487 13.48 24.69 -12.09
CA HIS A 487 13.25 24.61 -13.52
C HIS A 487 14.56 24.76 -14.31
N GLU A 488 15.41 25.71 -13.94
CA GLU A 488 16.73 25.92 -14.55
C GLU A 488 17.61 24.64 -14.50
N VAL A 489 17.50 23.82 -13.43
CA VAL A 489 18.22 22.53 -13.31
C VAL A 489 17.91 21.61 -14.49
N THR A 490 16.67 21.63 -15.00
CA THR A 490 16.22 20.77 -16.09
C THR A 490 16.38 21.40 -17.47
N VAL A 491 16.49 22.74 -17.54
CA VAL A 491 16.71 23.46 -18.81
C VAL A 491 18.18 23.48 -19.19
N SER A 492 19.05 23.90 -18.28
CA SER A 492 20.47 24.14 -18.57
C SER A 492 21.44 23.40 -17.66
N GLY A 493 20.94 22.84 -16.53
CA GLY A 493 21.75 22.21 -15.49
C GLY A 493 21.92 20.71 -15.62
N VAL A 494 22.32 20.07 -14.51
CA VAL A 494 22.61 18.63 -14.41
C VAL A 494 21.37 17.73 -14.50
N GLY A 495 20.17 18.31 -14.60
CA GLY A 495 18.90 17.59 -14.68
C GLY A 495 18.28 17.50 -16.08
N GLN A 496 18.98 17.93 -17.14
CA GLN A 496 18.42 18.02 -18.51
C GLN A 496 17.77 16.72 -19.03
N LYS A 497 18.23 15.55 -18.59
CA LYS A 497 17.65 14.27 -19.01
C LYS A 497 16.24 14.02 -18.46
N ALA A 498 15.77 14.82 -17.50
CA ALA A 498 14.39 14.81 -17.02
C ALA A 498 13.44 15.68 -17.87
N ALA A 499 13.96 16.51 -18.77
CA ALA A 499 13.15 17.41 -19.60
C ALA A 499 12.27 16.63 -20.57
N LEU A 500 11.03 17.13 -20.75
CA LEU A 500 10.04 16.58 -21.69
C LEU A 500 9.80 17.57 -22.84
N PRO A 501 9.55 17.08 -24.05
CA PRO A 501 9.11 17.93 -25.13
C PRO A 501 7.74 18.57 -24.84
N GLY A 502 7.65 19.88 -24.89
CA GLY A 502 6.38 20.60 -24.72
C GLY A 502 5.83 20.69 -23.30
N VAL A 503 6.50 20.16 -22.31
CA VAL A 503 6.08 20.24 -20.89
C VAL A 503 7.28 20.62 -20.03
N GLU A 504 7.18 21.72 -19.33
CA GLU A 504 8.24 22.19 -18.46
C GLU A 504 8.28 21.42 -17.14
N VAL A 505 9.49 21.11 -16.68
CA VAL A 505 9.76 20.34 -15.47
C VAL A 505 10.59 21.19 -14.51
N ALA A 506 10.31 21.11 -13.23
CA ALA A 506 11.18 21.63 -12.17
C ALA A 506 11.65 20.47 -11.28
N GLY A 507 12.94 20.39 -10.97
CA GLY A 507 13.44 19.28 -10.17
C GLY A 507 14.90 19.39 -9.79
N LYS A 508 15.38 18.42 -9.03
CA LYS A 508 16.75 18.35 -8.53
C LYS A 508 17.31 16.93 -8.61
N THR A 509 18.51 16.80 -9.12
CA THR A 509 19.31 15.57 -9.07
C THR A 509 19.99 15.41 -7.72
N GLY A 510 20.19 14.18 -7.29
CA GLY A 510 21.03 13.79 -6.17
C GLY A 510 21.95 12.62 -6.53
N SER A 511 23.14 12.62 -5.99
CA SER A 511 24.08 11.50 -6.09
C SER A 511 24.75 11.37 -4.74
N ALA A 512 24.33 10.39 -3.95
CA ALA A 512 24.84 10.16 -2.61
C ALA A 512 25.85 9.01 -2.61
N GLN A 513 27.04 9.25 -2.07
CA GLN A 513 28.06 8.21 -1.93
C GLN A 513 27.68 7.27 -0.80
N VAL A 514 27.76 5.96 -1.05
CA VAL A 514 27.46 4.91 -0.09
C VAL A 514 28.68 4.02 0.08
N THR A 515 29.09 3.78 1.32
CA THR A 515 30.21 2.89 1.63
C THR A 515 29.84 1.46 1.22
N GLY A 516 30.74 0.79 0.51
CA GLY A 516 30.55 -0.60 0.06
C GLY A 516 30.04 -0.72 -1.37
N TYR A 517 29.63 0.37 -2.02
CA TYR A 517 29.33 0.32 -3.45
C TYR A 517 30.59 0.22 -4.30
N ALA A 518 30.46 -0.33 -5.51
CA ALA A 518 31.54 -0.34 -6.50
C ALA A 518 31.92 1.10 -6.89
N ASP A 519 33.16 1.28 -7.37
CA ASP A 519 33.68 2.59 -7.79
C ASP A 519 32.75 3.26 -8.82
N GLY A 520 32.41 4.52 -8.53
CA GLY A 520 31.52 5.33 -9.37
C GLY A 520 30.04 5.06 -9.18
N LYS A 521 29.65 4.12 -8.31
CA LYS A 521 28.24 3.84 -7.97
C LYS A 521 27.80 4.70 -6.79
N VAL A 522 26.53 5.15 -6.87
CA VAL A 522 25.92 6.03 -5.89
C VAL A 522 24.43 5.70 -5.73
N ASP A 523 23.81 6.16 -4.65
CA ASP A 523 22.35 6.31 -4.62
C ASP A 523 21.99 7.49 -5.54
N ALA A 524 21.37 7.16 -6.67
CA ALA A 524 21.03 8.12 -7.72
C ALA A 524 19.59 8.61 -7.52
N TRP A 525 19.42 9.91 -7.30
CA TRP A 525 18.12 10.54 -7.04
C TRP A 525 17.75 11.52 -8.15
N PHE A 526 16.46 11.55 -8.46
CA PHE A 526 15.83 12.70 -9.09
C PHE A 526 14.48 12.95 -8.41
N ALA A 527 14.26 14.18 -7.98
CA ALA A 527 12.98 14.60 -7.42
C ALA A 527 12.52 15.88 -8.10
N GLY A 528 11.29 15.92 -8.53
CA GLY A 528 10.76 17.07 -9.26
C GLY A 528 9.24 17.02 -9.40
N TYR A 529 8.70 18.07 -10.03
CA TYR A 529 7.27 18.20 -10.30
C TYR A 529 7.00 18.67 -11.73
N VAL A 530 5.81 18.36 -12.19
CA VAL A 530 5.41 18.58 -13.57
C VAL A 530 3.89 18.76 -13.70
N PRO A 531 3.39 19.61 -14.61
CA PRO A 531 4.12 20.73 -15.27
C PRO A 531 4.66 21.75 -14.27
N TYR A 532 5.69 22.52 -14.65
CA TYR A 532 6.28 23.52 -13.76
C TYR A 532 5.30 24.63 -13.34
N GLU A 533 4.59 25.24 -14.32
CA GLU A 533 3.68 26.36 -14.01
C GLU A 533 2.38 25.95 -13.32
N ASN A 534 1.89 24.74 -13.58
CA ASN A 534 0.67 24.20 -12.98
C ASN A 534 0.89 22.75 -12.55
N PRO A 535 1.55 22.54 -11.41
CA PRO A 535 1.98 21.22 -10.97
C PRO A 535 0.80 20.24 -10.80
N ARG A 536 0.95 19.04 -11.36
CA ARG A 536 -0.03 17.94 -11.25
C ARG A 536 0.57 16.75 -10.50
N TYR A 537 1.81 16.42 -10.82
CA TYR A 537 2.55 15.32 -10.20
C TYR A 537 3.85 15.82 -9.56
N VAL A 538 4.13 15.30 -8.38
CA VAL A 538 5.44 15.40 -7.74
C VAL A 538 5.99 14.00 -7.64
N ILE A 539 7.19 13.77 -8.20
CA ILE A 539 7.75 12.43 -8.35
C ILE A 539 9.19 12.41 -7.82
N THR A 540 9.48 11.40 -7.02
CA THR A 540 10.82 11.06 -6.59
C THR A 540 11.22 9.70 -7.11
N VAL A 541 12.37 9.61 -7.75
CA VAL A 541 13.01 8.38 -8.21
C VAL A 541 14.32 8.20 -7.47
N LEU A 542 14.48 7.07 -6.80
CA LEU A 542 15.72 6.60 -6.20
C LEU A 542 16.15 5.31 -6.88
N VAL A 543 17.37 5.28 -7.40
CA VAL A 543 18.02 4.07 -7.91
C VAL A 543 19.29 3.83 -7.12
N ARG A 544 19.36 2.73 -6.40
CA ARG A 544 20.56 2.32 -5.67
C ARG A 544 21.60 1.77 -6.64
N GLU A 545 22.87 1.99 -6.35
CA GLU A 545 24.00 1.62 -7.21
C GLU A 545 23.91 2.15 -8.65
N GLY A 546 23.29 3.34 -8.81
CA GLY A 546 23.23 4.05 -10.09
C GLY A 546 24.54 4.76 -10.45
N ALA A 547 24.62 5.28 -11.67
CA ALA A 547 25.76 6.08 -12.13
C ALA A 547 25.69 7.55 -11.66
N GLY A 548 24.51 8.00 -11.22
CA GLY A 548 24.26 9.37 -10.76
C GLY A 548 22.83 9.82 -11.06
N GLY A 549 22.36 10.85 -10.34
CA GLY A 549 20.98 11.31 -10.45
C GLY A 549 20.60 11.78 -11.85
N GLY A 550 21.48 12.56 -12.50
CA GLY A 550 21.26 13.04 -13.87
C GLY A 550 21.34 11.93 -14.93
N GLU A 551 22.19 10.92 -14.70
CA GLU A 551 22.42 9.84 -15.66
C GLU A 551 21.40 8.70 -15.53
N THR A 552 21.00 8.36 -14.30
CA THR A 552 20.18 7.17 -14.02
C THR A 552 18.73 7.55 -13.65
N ALA A 553 18.52 8.41 -12.65
CA ALA A 553 17.19 8.67 -12.12
C ALA A 553 16.38 9.68 -12.98
N ALA A 554 17.03 10.68 -13.57
CA ALA A 554 16.36 11.69 -14.40
C ALA A 554 15.70 11.12 -15.68
N PRO A 555 16.32 10.20 -16.44
CA PRO A 555 15.65 9.54 -17.57
C PRO A 555 14.41 8.74 -17.15
N LEU A 556 14.47 8.04 -16.01
CA LEU A 556 13.34 7.26 -15.49
C LEU A 556 12.20 8.16 -15.02
N PHE A 557 12.51 9.28 -14.37
CA PHE A 557 11.53 10.31 -14.07
C PHE A 557 10.79 10.75 -15.34
N ARG A 558 11.54 11.10 -16.41
CA ARG A 558 10.95 11.50 -17.69
C ARG A 558 10.02 10.42 -18.27
N GLU A 559 10.44 9.15 -18.24
CA GLU A 559 9.65 8.04 -18.76
C GLU A 559 8.33 7.88 -17.98
N ILE A 560 8.40 7.89 -16.63
CA ILE A 560 7.23 7.78 -15.77
C ILE A 560 6.26 8.94 -16.05
N VAL A 561 6.77 10.18 -16.08
CA VAL A 561 5.93 11.37 -16.34
C VAL A 561 5.26 11.28 -17.71
N THR A 562 6.01 10.92 -18.76
CA THR A 562 5.45 10.81 -20.12
C THR A 562 4.25 9.87 -20.12
N ARG A 563 4.40 8.70 -19.55
CA ARG A 563 3.31 7.70 -19.48
C ARG A 563 2.16 8.12 -18.56
N CYS A 564 2.45 8.81 -17.45
CA CYS A 564 1.41 9.30 -16.54
C CYS A 564 0.54 10.39 -17.19
N LEU A 565 1.12 11.25 -18.03
CA LEU A 565 0.37 12.29 -18.76
C LEU A 565 -0.49 11.72 -19.89
N GLU A 566 -0.22 10.50 -20.37
CA GLU A 566 -1.00 9.83 -21.42
C GLU A 566 -2.28 9.15 -20.90
N VAL A 567 -2.34 8.80 -19.60
CA VAL A 567 -3.46 8.04 -19.00
C VAL A 567 -4.48 8.90 -18.26
N GLU A 568 -4.32 10.19 -18.28
CA GLU A 568 -5.32 11.15 -17.82
C GLU A 568 -6.31 11.50 -18.94
#